data_353d10f61fc5ee0936aa4f75943be9f9
#
_entry.id   353d10f61fc5ee0936aa4f75943be9f9
#
_cell.length_a   1.000
_cell.length_b   1.000
_cell.length_c   1.000
_cell.angle_alpha   90.00
_cell.angle_beta   90.00
_cell.angle_gamma   90.00
#
_symmetry.space_group_name_H-M   'P 1'
#
loop_
_entity.id
_entity.type
_entity.pdbx_description
1 polymer ?
#
loop_
_entity_poly.entity_id
_entity_poly.type
_entity_poly.pdbx_seq_one_letter_code
_entity_poly.pdbx_strand_id
1 'polypeptide(L)'
;RLIYYKQLHCNIHCSDKIDAKRIAIYAARFEDKVRLYERPDQEIERLKQLEAERSLYVVDLAKYKAQMKDQKEYMPESIYKEKVKRLKKLMKNLQEVIDSITEEMECIVNSTEILSRQYKLLQSIDGVGPVVALNMIVVTEAFTRFDNARQFNCFAGLAPFRYTSGSSQHSRARVSHRADKCIKTLLHLSAVAVISKAGGELKE
;
A
#
# COMPACT_ATOMS: atom_id res chain seq x y z
N ARG A 1 -7.97 16.01 -9.38
CA ARG A 1 -8.49 17.09 -10.26
C ARG A 1 -9.70 16.66 -11.07
N LEU A 2 -9.72 15.46 -11.68
CA LEU A 2 -10.90 14.92 -12.39
C LEU A 2 -12.13 14.81 -11.48
N ILE A 3 -11.96 14.42 -10.22
CA ILE A 3 -13.06 14.35 -9.25
C ILE A 3 -13.59 15.74 -8.87
N TYR A 4 -12.72 16.75 -8.82
CA TYR A 4 -13.14 18.13 -8.56
C TYR A 4 -13.98 18.70 -9.74
N TYR A 5 -13.61 18.34 -10.98
CA TYR A 5 -14.39 18.69 -12.17
C TYR A 5 -15.75 17.98 -12.19
N LYS A 6 -15.80 16.75 -11.69
CA LYS A 6 -17.04 15.99 -11.53
C LYS A 6 -17.99 16.63 -10.50
N GLN A 7 -17.44 17.21 -9.43
CA GLN A 7 -18.24 17.92 -8.39
C GLN A 7 -18.81 19.25 -8.85
N LEU A 8 -18.11 19.99 -9.72
CA LEU A 8 -18.57 21.28 -10.24
C LEU A 8 -19.71 21.17 -11.27
N HIS A 9 -19.89 19.99 -11.88
CA HIS A 9 -20.89 19.76 -12.94
C HIS A 9 -21.82 18.62 -12.59
N CYS A 10 -22.16 18.49 -11.30
CA CYS A 10 -22.96 17.40 -10.78
C CYS A 10 -24.42 17.55 -11.23
N ASN A 11 -24.79 16.87 -12.33
CA ASN A 11 -26.12 16.37 -12.57
C ASN A 11 -26.11 14.86 -12.55
N ILE A 12 -27.05 14.28 -11.87
CA ILE A 12 -27.20 12.98 -11.23
C ILE A 12 -27.12 11.73 -12.16
N HIS A 13 -26.79 11.86 -13.42
CA HIS A 13 -26.66 10.73 -14.33
C HIS A 13 -25.19 10.38 -14.62
N CYS A 14 -24.66 9.41 -13.85
CA CYS A 14 -23.41 8.73 -14.21
C CYS A 14 -23.72 7.69 -15.31
N SER A 15 -23.45 8.01 -16.57
CA SER A 15 -23.34 7.02 -17.63
C SER A 15 -21.94 7.07 -18.20
N ASP A 16 -21.42 5.92 -18.61
CA ASP A 16 -20.07 5.79 -19.19
C ASP A 16 -19.84 6.77 -20.35
N LYS A 17 -20.89 7.00 -21.16
CA LYS A 17 -20.86 7.96 -22.27
C LYS A 17 -20.64 9.41 -21.80
N ILE A 18 -21.28 9.82 -20.72
CA ILE A 18 -21.13 11.17 -20.15
C ILE A 18 -19.75 11.31 -19.50
N ASP A 19 -19.29 10.29 -18.79
CA ASP A 19 -17.97 10.30 -18.16
C ASP A 19 -16.85 10.28 -19.20
N ALA A 20 -16.98 9.51 -20.28
CA ALA A 20 -16.05 9.54 -21.43
C ALA A 20 -15.97 10.93 -22.08
N LYS A 21 -17.13 11.59 -22.31
CA LYS A 21 -17.19 12.96 -22.83
C LYS A 21 -16.52 13.96 -21.90
N ARG A 22 -16.73 13.84 -20.59
CA ARG A 22 -16.08 14.71 -19.58
C ARG A 22 -14.58 14.51 -19.54
N ILE A 23 -14.10 13.27 -19.65
CA ILE A 23 -12.68 12.94 -19.72
C ILE A 23 -12.06 13.58 -20.96
N ALA A 24 -12.70 13.43 -22.12
CA ALA A 24 -12.22 14.03 -23.38
C ALA A 24 -12.14 15.56 -23.30
N ILE A 25 -13.18 16.23 -22.77
CA ILE A 25 -13.19 17.69 -22.58
C ILE A 25 -12.09 18.12 -21.59
N TYR A 26 -11.89 17.35 -20.51
CA TYR A 26 -10.82 17.63 -19.55
C TYR A 26 -9.44 17.51 -20.19
N ALA A 27 -9.19 16.44 -20.95
CA ALA A 27 -7.93 16.22 -21.64
C ALA A 27 -7.63 17.35 -22.64
N ALA A 28 -8.59 17.72 -23.47
CA ALA A 28 -8.44 18.82 -24.44
C ALA A 28 -8.20 20.19 -23.75
N ARG A 29 -8.87 20.46 -22.60
CA ARG A 29 -8.74 21.74 -21.90
C ARG A 29 -7.43 21.91 -21.13
N PHE A 30 -6.79 20.82 -20.74
CA PHE A 30 -5.58 20.80 -19.91
C PHE A 30 -4.45 20.04 -20.59
N GLU A 31 -4.36 20.13 -21.90
CA GLU A 31 -3.31 19.50 -22.69
C GLU A 31 -1.90 19.94 -22.25
N ASP A 32 -1.75 21.21 -21.84
CA ASP A 32 -0.53 21.79 -21.27
C ASP A 32 -0.10 21.15 -19.93
N LYS A 33 -1.00 20.44 -19.26
CA LYS A 33 -0.78 19.81 -17.95
C LYS A 33 -0.78 18.28 -17.99
N VAL A 34 -0.86 17.73 -19.18
CA VAL A 34 -0.80 16.29 -19.39
C VAL A 34 0.61 15.80 -19.04
N ARG A 35 0.69 14.88 -18.10
CA ARG A 35 1.89 14.07 -17.88
C ARG A 35 1.65 12.75 -18.59
N LEU A 36 2.41 12.49 -19.61
CA LEU A 36 2.38 11.20 -20.29
C LEU A 36 2.81 10.12 -19.30
N TYR A 37 2.14 8.97 -19.40
CA TYR A 37 2.54 7.81 -18.61
C TYR A 37 3.84 7.25 -19.20
N GLU A 38 4.88 7.30 -18.41
CA GLU A 38 6.14 6.60 -18.67
C GLU A 38 6.05 5.21 -18.04
N ARG A 39 6.33 4.20 -18.83
CA ARG A 39 6.32 2.82 -18.34
C ARG A 39 7.51 2.62 -17.42
N PRO A 40 7.31 2.11 -16.20
CA PRO A 40 8.44 1.76 -15.33
C PRO A 40 9.34 0.70 -15.98
N ASP A 41 10.56 0.59 -15.48
CA ASP A 41 11.47 -0.48 -15.86
C ASP A 41 10.80 -1.86 -15.68
N GLN A 42 11.20 -2.81 -16.53
CA GLN A 42 10.60 -4.15 -16.57
C GLN A 42 10.68 -4.85 -15.21
N GLU A 43 11.78 -4.67 -14.48
CA GLU A 43 12.00 -5.21 -13.14
C GLU A 43 10.99 -4.63 -12.14
N ILE A 44 10.76 -3.32 -12.19
CA ILE A 44 9.78 -2.64 -11.33
C ILE A 44 8.35 -3.09 -11.65
N GLU A 45 8.03 -3.27 -12.93
CA GLU A 45 6.72 -3.78 -13.34
C GLU A 45 6.51 -5.21 -12.83
N ARG A 46 7.53 -6.08 -12.91
CA ARG A 46 7.49 -7.44 -12.37
C ARG A 46 7.33 -7.43 -10.85
N LEU A 47 8.09 -6.59 -10.15
CA LEU A 47 7.97 -6.44 -8.70
C LEU A 47 6.57 -5.97 -8.27
N LYS A 48 5.93 -5.07 -9.03
CA LYS A 48 4.54 -4.64 -8.76
C LYS A 48 3.54 -5.79 -8.88
N GLN A 49 3.71 -6.65 -9.90
CA GLN A 49 2.84 -7.82 -10.08
C GLN A 49 3.00 -8.82 -8.93
N LEU A 50 4.24 -9.13 -8.55
CA LEU A 50 4.55 -10.03 -7.43
C LEU A 50 4.03 -9.50 -6.09
N GLU A 51 4.19 -8.19 -5.83
CA GLU A 51 3.67 -7.59 -4.60
C GLU A 51 2.13 -7.60 -4.57
N ALA A 52 1.47 -7.35 -5.68
CA ALA A 52 0.01 -7.43 -5.75
C ALA A 52 -0.48 -8.87 -5.46
N GLU A 53 0.18 -9.87 -6.03
CA GLU A 53 -0.12 -11.28 -5.80
C GLU A 53 0.16 -11.67 -4.34
N ARG A 54 1.32 -11.30 -3.81
CA ARG A 54 1.70 -11.53 -2.43
C ARG A 54 0.70 -10.92 -1.44
N SER A 55 0.30 -9.67 -1.67
CA SER A 55 -0.69 -8.97 -0.85
C SER A 55 -2.02 -9.69 -0.81
N LEU A 56 -2.49 -10.26 -1.93
CA LEU A 56 -3.71 -11.06 -2.00
C LEU A 56 -3.62 -12.26 -1.05
N TYR A 57 -2.54 -13.03 -1.11
CA TYR A 57 -2.35 -14.21 -0.27
C TYR A 57 -2.18 -13.89 1.21
N VAL A 58 -1.53 -12.77 1.54
CA VAL A 58 -1.42 -12.27 2.92
C VAL A 58 -2.80 -11.95 3.50
N VAL A 59 -3.66 -11.30 2.72
CA VAL A 59 -5.05 -10.99 3.13
C VAL A 59 -5.85 -12.28 3.36
N ASP A 60 -5.74 -13.25 2.47
CA ASP A 60 -6.43 -14.53 2.61
C ASP A 60 -5.92 -15.32 3.83
N LEU A 61 -4.61 -15.32 4.07
CA LEU A 61 -4.03 -15.95 5.25
C LEU A 61 -4.57 -15.31 6.56
N ALA A 62 -4.65 -13.99 6.60
CA ALA A 62 -5.20 -13.26 7.74
C ALA A 62 -6.69 -13.59 7.96
N LYS A 63 -7.47 -13.66 6.88
CA LYS A 63 -8.89 -14.06 6.89
C LYS A 63 -9.09 -15.46 7.48
N TYR A 64 -8.29 -16.45 7.06
CA TYR A 64 -8.39 -17.80 7.61
C TYR A 64 -7.96 -17.88 9.06
N LYS A 65 -6.94 -17.12 9.48
CA LYS A 65 -6.55 -17.00 10.90
C LYS A 65 -7.68 -16.41 11.75
N ALA A 66 -8.35 -15.37 11.29
CA ALA A 66 -9.48 -14.76 11.97
C ALA A 66 -10.66 -15.75 12.08
N GLN A 67 -11.05 -16.39 10.98
CA GLN A 67 -12.13 -17.40 10.98
C GLN A 67 -11.87 -18.54 11.97
N MET A 68 -10.62 -19.01 12.05
CA MET A 68 -10.25 -20.06 12.97
C MET A 68 -10.43 -19.63 14.43
N LYS A 69 -10.16 -18.36 14.75
CA LYS A 69 -10.34 -17.82 16.09
C LYS A 69 -11.82 -17.63 16.44
N ASP A 70 -12.56 -16.98 15.56
CA ASP A 70 -13.94 -16.57 15.81
C ASP A 70 -14.91 -17.75 15.92
N GLN A 71 -14.69 -18.81 15.14
CA GLN A 71 -15.60 -19.95 15.06
C GLN A 71 -15.42 -20.97 16.19
N LYS A 72 -14.38 -20.84 17.01
CA LYS A 72 -14.09 -21.76 18.11
C LYS A 72 -15.26 -21.86 19.12
N GLU A 73 -15.96 -20.76 19.38
CA GLU A 73 -17.03 -20.69 20.37
C GLU A 73 -18.39 -21.12 19.84
N TYR A 74 -18.56 -21.12 18.51
CA TYR A 74 -19.88 -21.32 17.87
C TYR A 74 -20.04 -22.69 17.20
N MET A 75 -18.99 -23.51 17.17
CA MET A 75 -19.03 -24.81 16.50
C MET A 75 -18.85 -25.96 17.48
N PRO A 76 -19.55 -27.12 17.26
CA PRO A 76 -19.27 -28.35 17.98
C PRO A 76 -17.79 -28.74 17.84
N GLU A 77 -17.19 -29.19 18.92
CA GLU A 77 -15.74 -29.41 19.02
C GLU A 77 -15.20 -30.41 17.96
N SER A 78 -15.96 -31.47 17.66
CA SER A 78 -15.57 -32.44 16.64
C SER A 78 -15.45 -31.81 15.25
N ILE A 79 -16.48 -31.08 14.84
CA ILE A 79 -16.53 -30.38 13.53
C ILE A 79 -15.46 -29.31 13.47
N TYR A 80 -15.25 -28.57 14.56
CA TYR A 80 -14.21 -27.53 14.64
C TYR A 80 -12.81 -28.13 14.46
N LYS A 81 -12.49 -29.26 15.13
CA LYS A 81 -11.18 -29.92 15.00
C LYS A 81 -10.87 -30.32 13.56
N GLU A 82 -11.85 -30.91 12.86
CA GLU A 82 -11.66 -31.28 11.44
C GLU A 82 -11.46 -30.05 10.55
N LYS A 83 -12.25 -29.00 10.77
CA LYS A 83 -12.11 -27.75 10.02
C LYS A 83 -10.74 -27.11 10.24
N VAL A 84 -10.28 -27.03 11.48
CA VAL A 84 -8.96 -26.51 11.85
C VAL A 84 -7.83 -27.28 11.17
N LYS A 85 -7.94 -28.62 11.09
CA LYS A 85 -6.95 -29.45 10.38
C LYS A 85 -6.84 -29.06 8.90
N ARG A 86 -7.99 -28.87 8.23
CA ARG A 86 -8.03 -28.43 6.81
C ARG A 86 -7.48 -27.02 6.63
N LEU A 87 -7.91 -26.08 7.51
CA LEU A 87 -7.44 -24.69 7.46
C LEU A 87 -5.93 -24.57 7.70
N LYS A 88 -5.38 -25.31 8.67
CA LYS A 88 -3.94 -25.30 8.94
C LYS A 88 -3.13 -25.78 7.72
N LYS A 89 -3.59 -26.80 7.01
CA LYS A 89 -2.94 -27.26 5.78
C LYS A 89 -2.97 -26.17 4.69
N LEU A 90 -4.13 -25.53 4.50
CA LEU A 90 -4.28 -24.45 3.53
C LEU A 90 -3.40 -23.24 3.89
N MET A 91 -3.39 -22.83 5.17
CA MET A 91 -2.56 -21.73 5.63
C MET A 91 -1.07 -22.00 5.48
N LYS A 92 -0.63 -23.25 5.68
CA LYS A 92 0.75 -23.66 5.45
C LYS A 92 1.13 -23.49 3.99
N ASN A 93 0.30 -24.01 3.06
CA ASN A 93 0.57 -23.85 1.64
C ASN A 93 0.58 -22.37 1.20
N LEU A 94 -0.35 -21.56 1.73
CA LEU A 94 -0.35 -20.11 1.46
C LEU A 94 0.92 -19.43 1.97
N GLN A 95 1.42 -19.82 3.15
CA GLN A 95 2.65 -19.27 3.68
C GLN A 95 3.86 -19.64 2.81
N GLU A 96 3.96 -20.89 2.37
CA GLU A 96 5.02 -21.35 1.45
C GLU A 96 5.01 -20.55 0.13
N VAL A 97 3.84 -20.26 -0.42
CA VAL A 97 3.72 -19.45 -1.64
C VAL A 97 4.13 -17.98 -1.38
N ILE A 98 3.71 -17.39 -0.24
CA ILE A 98 4.11 -16.04 0.15
C ILE A 98 5.63 -15.92 0.30
N ASP A 99 6.25 -16.92 0.92
CA ASP A 99 7.70 -16.96 1.13
C ASP A 99 8.43 -17.08 -0.23
N SER A 100 7.98 -17.97 -1.12
CA SER A 100 8.52 -18.13 -2.47
C SER A 100 8.43 -16.85 -3.31
N ILE A 101 7.30 -16.14 -3.27
CA ILE A 101 7.13 -14.86 -3.96
C ILE A 101 8.10 -13.82 -3.38
N THR A 102 8.26 -13.80 -2.05
CA THR A 102 9.17 -12.87 -1.40
C THR A 102 10.62 -13.12 -1.81
N GLU A 103 11.05 -14.39 -1.89
CA GLU A 103 12.36 -14.78 -2.38
C GLU A 103 12.58 -14.38 -3.85
N GLU A 104 11.56 -14.57 -4.72
CA GLU A 104 11.62 -14.12 -6.12
C GLU A 104 11.80 -12.60 -6.20
N MET A 105 11.05 -11.83 -5.40
CA MET A 105 11.20 -10.36 -5.34
C MET A 105 12.59 -9.95 -4.89
N GLU A 106 13.15 -10.60 -3.87
CA GLU A 106 14.52 -10.34 -3.40
C GLU A 106 15.56 -10.69 -4.47
N CYS A 107 15.36 -11.77 -5.22
CA CYS A 107 16.23 -12.14 -6.33
C CYS A 107 16.25 -11.05 -7.41
N ILE A 108 15.08 -10.54 -7.81
CA ILE A 108 14.95 -9.45 -8.79
C ILE A 108 15.66 -8.18 -8.28
N VAL A 109 15.42 -7.80 -7.02
CA VAL A 109 16.06 -6.60 -6.44
C VAL A 109 17.58 -6.75 -6.39
N ASN A 110 18.10 -7.95 -6.11
CA ASN A 110 19.53 -8.20 -6.04
C ASN A 110 20.19 -8.37 -7.41
N SER A 111 19.45 -8.60 -8.48
CA SER A 111 19.98 -8.72 -9.84
C SER A 111 20.47 -7.39 -10.42
N THR A 112 19.93 -6.26 -9.94
CA THR A 112 20.26 -4.92 -10.40
C THR A 112 21.04 -4.16 -9.34
N GLU A 113 22.19 -3.60 -9.67
CA GLU A 113 23.08 -2.90 -8.72
C GLU A 113 22.36 -1.74 -8.01
N ILE A 114 21.59 -0.95 -8.75
CA ILE A 114 20.85 0.20 -8.22
C ILE A 114 19.81 -0.26 -7.19
N LEU A 115 18.98 -1.25 -7.53
CA LEU A 115 17.95 -1.76 -6.63
C LEU A 115 18.56 -2.44 -5.40
N SER A 116 19.63 -3.21 -5.57
CA SER A 116 20.35 -3.85 -4.47
C SER A 116 20.92 -2.83 -3.49
N ARG A 117 21.49 -1.74 -3.99
CA ARG A 117 21.97 -0.63 -3.15
C ARG A 117 20.83 0.03 -2.39
N GLN A 118 19.72 0.34 -3.05
CA GLN A 118 18.53 0.94 -2.41
C GLN A 118 17.95 0.02 -1.35
N TYR A 119 17.87 -1.28 -1.63
CA TYR A 119 17.37 -2.29 -0.70
C TYR A 119 18.21 -2.37 0.57
N LYS A 120 19.54 -2.41 0.43
CA LYS A 120 20.47 -2.41 1.56
C LYS A 120 20.39 -1.12 2.38
N LEU A 121 20.26 0.03 1.73
CA LEU A 121 20.06 1.31 2.41
C LEU A 121 18.74 1.35 3.20
N LEU A 122 17.66 0.84 2.64
CA LEU A 122 16.40 0.75 3.37
C LEU A 122 16.50 -0.18 4.57
N GLN A 123 17.16 -1.33 4.42
CA GLN A 123 17.33 -2.28 5.54
C GLN A 123 18.29 -1.80 6.63
N SER A 124 19.15 -0.81 6.34
CA SER A 124 20.00 -0.19 7.37
C SER A 124 19.22 0.72 8.33
N ILE A 125 17.96 1.03 7.99
CA ILE A 125 17.08 1.84 8.87
C ILE A 125 16.44 0.90 9.90
N ASP A 126 16.58 1.24 11.17
CA ASP A 126 15.97 0.47 12.26
C ASP A 126 14.45 0.32 12.05
N GLY A 127 13.95 -0.89 12.23
CA GLY A 127 12.54 -1.24 12.05
C GLY A 127 12.11 -1.48 10.61
N VAL A 128 12.97 -1.25 9.62
CA VAL A 128 12.69 -1.55 8.22
C VAL A 128 13.19 -2.96 7.88
N GLY A 129 12.28 -3.91 7.86
CA GLY A 129 12.57 -5.29 7.45
C GLY A 129 12.46 -5.49 5.93
N PRO A 130 12.79 -6.71 5.43
CA PRO A 130 12.76 -7.05 4.01
C PRO A 130 11.45 -6.66 3.31
N VAL A 131 10.32 -7.02 3.91
CA VAL A 131 8.98 -6.74 3.35
C VAL A 131 8.72 -5.24 3.18
N VAL A 132 9.11 -4.44 4.17
CA VAL A 132 8.94 -2.97 4.11
C VAL A 132 9.85 -2.39 3.05
N ALA A 133 11.10 -2.85 2.96
CA ALA A 133 12.07 -2.39 1.97
C ALA A 133 11.61 -2.72 0.54
N LEU A 134 11.12 -3.94 0.28
CA LEU A 134 10.55 -4.32 -1.01
C LEU A 134 9.35 -3.45 -1.38
N ASN A 135 8.41 -3.25 -0.45
CA ASN A 135 7.24 -2.41 -0.68
C ASN A 135 7.62 -0.95 -0.96
N MET A 136 8.62 -0.42 -0.26
CA MET A 136 9.13 0.94 -0.53
C MET A 136 9.67 1.06 -1.96
N ILE A 137 10.47 0.11 -2.42
CA ILE A 137 11.01 0.10 -3.80
C ILE A 137 9.86 0.04 -4.82
N VAL A 138 8.88 -0.85 -4.61
CA VAL A 138 7.72 -1.02 -5.50
C VAL A 138 6.88 0.25 -5.57
N VAL A 139 6.48 0.80 -4.42
CA VAL A 139 5.57 1.96 -4.33
C VAL A 139 6.22 3.24 -4.84
N THR A 140 7.52 3.40 -4.61
CA THR A 140 8.27 4.58 -5.07
C THR A 140 8.82 4.42 -6.48
N GLU A 141 8.65 3.25 -7.12
CA GLU A 141 9.25 2.91 -8.42
C GLU A 141 10.77 3.19 -8.40
N ALA A 142 11.45 2.56 -7.44
CA ALA A 142 12.87 2.80 -7.19
C ALA A 142 13.21 4.29 -6.94
N PHE A 143 12.34 5.00 -6.22
CA PHE A 143 12.44 6.43 -5.87
C PHE A 143 12.34 7.40 -7.04
N THR A 144 11.78 6.98 -8.19
CA THR A 144 11.55 7.85 -9.35
C THR A 144 10.16 8.48 -9.38
N ARG A 145 9.18 7.88 -8.72
CA ARG A 145 7.76 8.28 -8.77
C ARG A 145 7.45 9.61 -8.09
N PHE A 146 8.19 9.98 -7.07
CA PHE A 146 7.94 11.17 -6.24
C PHE A 146 9.10 12.13 -6.30
N ASP A 147 8.85 13.39 -6.61
CA ASP A 147 9.88 14.43 -6.69
C ASP A 147 10.48 14.77 -5.32
N ASN A 148 9.74 14.54 -4.24
CA ASN A 148 10.18 14.82 -2.87
C ASN A 148 9.42 14.01 -1.82
N ALA A 149 10.00 13.94 -0.62
CA ALA A 149 9.44 13.22 0.52
C ALA A 149 8.03 13.69 0.93
N ARG A 150 7.69 14.97 0.71
CA ARG A 150 6.36 15.51 1.03
C ARG A 150 5.28 14.89 0.15
N GLN A 151 5.55 14.70 -1.13
CA GLN A 151 4.61 14.01 -2.05
C GLN A 151 4.40 12.56 -1.62
N PHE A 152 5.48 11.85 -1.28
CA PHE A 152 5.38 10.50 -0.73
C PHE A 152 4.58 10.45 0.57
N ASN A 153 4.83 11.37 1.51
CA ASN A 153 4.08 11.44 2.77
C ASN A 153 2.58 11.72 2.55
N CYS A 154 2.23 12.52 1.56
CA CYS A 154 0.84 12.73 1.17
C CYS A 154 0.22 11.45 0.60
N PHE A 155 0.95 10.73 -0.25
CA PHE A 155 0.52 9.46 -0.83
C PHE A 155 0.37 8.37 0.25
N ALA A 156 1.35 8.22 1.13
CA ALA A 156 1.33 7.27 2.24
C ALA A 156 0.34 7.64 3.36
N GLY A 157 -0.27 8.82 3.30
CA GLY A 157 -1.21 9.27 4.32
C GLY A 157 -0.57 9.56 5.67
N LEU A 158 0.66 10.04 5.68
CA LEU A 158 1.39 10.45 6.87
C LEU A 158 1.31 11.96 7.09
N ALA A 159 1.07 12.74 6.02
CA ALA A 159 0.94 14.20 6.10
C ALA A 159 -0.53 14.61 6.32
N PRO A 160 -0.89 15.18 7.48
CA PRO A 160 -2.22 15.71 7.71
C PRO A 160 -2.39 17.07 7.02
N PHE A 161 -3.56 17.30 6.43
CA PHE A 161 -3.94 18.57 5.83
C PHE A 161 -4.89 19.30 6.76
N ARG A 162 -4.62 20.60 6.98
CA ARG A 162 -5.57 21.50 7.65
C ARG A 162 -6.50 22.08 6.60
N TYR A 163 -7.78 22.00 6.86
CA TYR A 163 -8.79 22.72 6.10
C TYR A 163 -9.13 24.00 6.86
N THR A 164 -8.75 25.13 6.30
CA THR A 164 -9.15 26.45 6.80
C THR A 164 -9.90 27.15 5.68
N SER A 165 -11.07 27.66 5.95
CA SER A 165 -11.85 28.49 5.04
C SER A 165 -12.23 29.78 5.79
N GLY A 166 -11.60 30.89 5.41
CA GLY A 166 -11.78 32.16 6.08
C GLY A 166 -11.28 32.17 7.53
N SER A 167 -11.75 33.16 8.32
CA SER A 167 -11.36 33.32 9.73
C SER A 167 -12.18 32.46 10.70
N SER A 168 -13.28 31.84 10.26
CA SER A 168 -14.26 31.17 11.13
C SER A 168 -14.25 29.65 11.08
N GLN A 169 -13.65 29.02 10.05
CA GLN A 169 -13.64 27.55 9.96
C GLN A 169 -12.23 26.99 10.19
N HIS A 170 -12.03 26.42 11.37
CA HIS A 170 -10.85 25.63 11.71
C HIS A 170 -11.25 24.15 11.87
N SER A 171 -10.98 23.33 10.85
CA SER A 171 -11.19 21.90 10.99
C SER A 171 -9.95 21.21 11.55
N ARG A 172 -10.14 20.07 12.24
CA ARG A 172 -9.02 19.18 12.61
C ARG A 172 -8.25 18.77 11.37
N ALA A 173 -6.92 18.77 11.46
CA ALA A 173 -6.07 18.22 10.42
C ALA A 173 -6.43 16.74 10.16
N ARG A 174 -6.70 16.40 8.92
CA ARG A 174 -7.08 15.04 8.48
C ARG A 174 -6.18 14.57 7.35
N VAL A 175 -5.95 13.28 7.32
CA VAL A 175 -5.23 12.63 6.22
C VAL A 175 -6.18 12.40 5.05
N SER A 176 -5.66 12.43 3.83
CA SER A 176 -6.45 12.15 2.63
C SER A 176 -7.04 10.73 2.66
N HIS A 177 -8.32 10.59 2.30
CA HIS A 177 -8.95 9.28 2.11
C HIS A 177 -8.36 8.49 0.92
N ARG A 178 -7.61 9.15 0.04
CA ARG A 178 -6.92 8.55 -1.11
C ARG A 178 -5.54 8.01 -0.78
N ALA A 179 -5.13 8.15 0.48
CA ALA A 179 -3.85 7.64 0.93
C ALA A 179 -3.77 6.12 0.80
N ASP A 180 -2.61 5.62 0.45
CA ASP A 180 -2.34 4.19 0.41
C ASP A 180 -2.29 3.64 1.84
N LYS A 181 -3.32 2.84 2.16
CA LYS A 181 -3.47 2.27 3.50
C LYS A 181 -2.46 1.16 3.78
N CYS A 182 -2.00 0.47 2.75
CA CYS A 182 -1.05 -0.62 2.89
C CYS A 182 0.31 -0.09 3.33
N ILE A 183 0.87 0.85 2.57
CA ILE A 183 2.16 1.46 2.91
C ILE A 183 2.10 2.21 4.24
N LYS A 184 0.98 2.88 4.54
CA LYS A 184 0.77 3.52 5.84
C LYS A 184 0.88 2.52 6.99
N THR A 185 0.23 1.36 6.86
CA THR A 185 0.26 0.32 7.89
C THR A 185 1.65 -0.26 8.06
N LEU A 186 2.36 -0.52 6.97
CA LEU A 186 3.73 -1.04 7.01
C LEU A 186 4.68 -0.07 7.72
N LEU A 187 4.63 1.22 7.37
CA LEU A 187 5.45 2.26 8.00
C LEU A 187 5.11 2.46 9.48
N HIS A 188 3.82 2.38 9.83
CA HIS A 188 3.39 2.43 11.23
C HIS A 188 3.93 1.25 12.03
N LEU A 189 3.83 0.03 11.51
CA LEU A 189 4.36 -1.17 12.16
C LEU A 189 5.88 -1.10 12.32
N SER A 190 6.60 -0.56 11.33
CA SER A 190 8.05 -0.31 11.43
C SER A 190 8.38 0.65 12.56
N ALA A 191 7.65 1.76 12.66
CA ALA A 191 7.84 2.73 13.75
C ALA A 191 7.56 2.13 15.13
N VAL A 192 6.49 1.33 15.27
CA VAL A 192 6.17 0.61 16.50
C VAL A 192 7.27 -0.39 16.88
N ALA A 193 7.83 -1.10 15.89
CA ALA A 193 8.92 -2.04 16.12
C ALA A 193 10.19 -1.34 16.63
N VAL A 194 10.50 -0.15 16.12
CA VAL A 194 11.61 0.68 16.63
C VAL A 194 11.35 1.09 18.08
N ILE A 195 10.20 1.69 18.38
CA ILE A 195 9.84 2.17 19.73
C ILE A 195 9.85 1.03 20.75
N SER A 196 9.41 -0.17 20.35
CA SER A 196 9.39 -1.33 21.25
C SER A 196 10.77 -1.90 21.55
N LYS A 197 11.75 -1.73 20.64
CA LYS A 197 13.13 -2.21 20.78
C LYS A 197 14.08 -1.14 21.32
N ALA A 198 13.83 0.12 21.04
CA ALA A 198 14.63 1.23 21.52
C ALA A 198 14.46 1.39 23.02
N GLY A 199 15.51 1.13 23.78
CA GLY A 199 15.63 1.61 25.14
C GLY A 199 16.20 3.03 25.11
N GLY A 200 15.54 4.03 25.65
CA GLY A 200 16.07 5.38 25.77
C GLY A 200 15.28 6.49 25.08
N GLU A 201 15.94 7.48 24.50
CA GLU A 201 15.41 8.76 23.98
C GLU A 201 14.16 8.71 23.07
N LEU A 202 13.83 7.58 22.47
CA LEU A 202 12.62 7.42 21.65
C LEU A 202 11.36 7.03 22.45
N LYS A 203 11.48 6.85 23.78
CA LYS A 203 10.35 6.56 24.67
C LYS A 203 9.85 7.77 25.45
N GLU A 204 10.59 8.87 25.43
CA GLU A 204 10.19 10.17 25.96
C GLU A 204 9.46 11.00 24.87
#